data_33e46ff840fe46b1b50b18acef7c50f7
#
_entry.id   33e46ff840fe46b1b50b18acef7c50f7
#
_cell.length_a   1.000
_cell.length_b   1.000
_cell.length_c   1.000
_cell.angle_alpha   90.00
_cell.angle_beta   90.00
_cell.angle_gamma   90.00
#
_symmetry.space_group_name_H-M   'P 1'
#
loop_
_entity.id
_entity.type
_entity.pdbx_description
1 polymer ?
#
loop_
_entity_poly.entity_id
_entity_poly.type
_entity_poly.pdbx_seq_one_letter_code
_entity_poly.pdbx_strand_id
1 'polypeptide(L)'
;MKKMITLTMIKNEADIVETFVRYTMNYAYKMVIVDNGCTDGSREILEKLIEEGFNIEIFTEANVFYEQMFLENKYIRKINATEEFDYLVPVDVDEFLYPQNGNWSIFEGLPQNQISIIEWKTYCLDEEKSIQNIFE
;
A
#
# COMPACT_ATOMS: atom_id res chain seq x y z
N MET A 1 -0.50 19.67 -4.03
CA MET A 1 -0.96 18.26 -3.98
C MET A 1 -0.80 17.76 -2.55
N LYS A 2 -1.85 17.21 -1.97
CA LYS A 2 -1.81 16.68 -0.61
C LYS A 2 -0.89 15.45 -0.54
N LYS A 3 -0.16 15.33 0.56
CA LYS A 3 0.77 14.21 0.78
C LYS A 3 0.01 13.04 1.39
N MET A 4 -0.14 11.96 0.63
CA MET A 4 -0.67 10.70 1.13
C MET A 4 0.47 9.73 1.38
N ILE A 5 0.53 9.17 2.59
CA ILE A 5 1.41 8.06 2.93
C ILE A 5 0.57 6.80 3.01
N THR A 6 1.00 5.71 2.38
CA THR A 6 0.41 4.39 2.58
C THR A 6 1.26 3.56 3.53
N LEU A 7 0.62 2.74 4.34
CA LEU A 7 1.28 1.77 5.22
C LEU A 7 0.81 0.37 4.83
N THR A 8 1.74 -0.48 4.46
CA THR A 8 1.46 -1.84 3.99
C THR A 8 2.38 -2.84 4.69
N MET A 9 1.82 -3.94 5.13
CA MET A 9 2.60 -5.08 5.62
C MET A 9 2.67 -6.16 4.58
N ILE A 10 3.85 -6.76 4.40
CA ILE A 10 4.06 -7.83 3.44
C ILE A 10 4.65 -9.08 4.09
N LYS A 11 4.26 -10.23 3.54
CA LYS A 11 4.82 -11.53 3.89
C LYS A 11 4.76 -12.47 2.70
N ASN A 12 5.87 -12.56 1.94
CA ASN A 12 5.97 -13.40 0.74
C ASN A 12 4.93 -13.05 -0.34
N GLU A 13 5.05 -11.85 -0.91
CA GLU A 13 4.15 -11.26 -1.88
C GLU A 13 4.86 -10.95 -3.22
N ALA A 14 5.87 -11.76 -3.59
CA ALA A 14 6.70 -11.50 -4.76
C ALA A 14 5.92 -11.45 -6.09
N ASP A 15 4.78 -12.11 -6.15
CA ASP A 15 3.91 -12.18 -7.32
C ASP A 15 3.11 -10.90 -7.56
N ILE A 16 2.85 -10.10 -6.52
CA ILE A 16 1.97 -8.93 -6.62
C ILE A 16 2.64 -7.60 -6.21
N VAL A 17 3.68 -7.65 -5.38
CA VAL A 17 4.25 -6.45 -4.73
C VAL A 17 4.72 -5.38 -5.72
N GLU A 18 5.30 -5.76 -6.87
CA GLU A 18 5.72 -4.80 -7.89
C GLU A 18 4.52 -4.07 -8.50
N THR A 19 3.48 -4.82 -8.88
CA THR A 19 2.25 -4.25 -9.43
C THR A 19 1.58 -3.32 -8.44
N PHE A 20 1.50 -3.73 -7.18
CA PHE A 20 0.94 -2.93 -6.10
C PHE A 20 1.69 -1.61 -5.91
N VAL A 21 3.02 -1.63 -5.87
CA VAL A 21 3.82 -0.41 -5.72
C VAL A 21 3.63 0.53 -6.91
N ARG A 22 3.78 0.02 -8.13
CA ARG A 22 3.64 0.85 -9.35
C ARG A 22 2.25 1.47 -9.44
N TYR A 23 1.22 0.76 -9.03
CA TYR A 23 -0.14 1.27 -9.00
C TYR A 23 -0.33 2.33 -7.91
N THR A 24 0.05 2.01 -6.69
CA THR A 24 -0.15 2.87 -5.51
C THR A 24 0.59 4.20 -5.63
N MET A 25 1.76 4.22 -6.25
CA MET A 25 2.54 5.43 -6.48
C MET A 25 1.92 6.42 -7.48
N ASN A 26 0.80 6.07 -8.15
CA ASN A 26 0.02 7.04 -8.91
C ASN A 26 -0.68 8.08 -8.02
N TYR A 27 -0.90 7.76 -6.75
CA TYR A 27 -1.60 8.62 -5.81
C TYR A 27 -0.87 8.83 -4.47
N ALA A 28 0.01 7.93 -4.09
CA ALA A 28 0.78 8.04 -2.86
C ALA A 28 1.99 8.94 -3.05
N TYR A 29 2.25 9.80 -2.08
CA TYR A 29 3.49 10.57 -1.99
C TYR A 29 4.66 9.71 -1.51
N LYS A 30 4.39 8.77 -0.60
CA LYS A 30 5.35 7.85 0.00
C LYS A 30 4.65 6.54 0.37
N MET A 31 5.37 5.44 0.22
CA MET A 31 4.94 4.15 0.76
C MET A 31 5.84 3.74 1.92
N VAL A 32 5.23 3.35 3.03
CA VAL A 32 5.91 2.70 4.14
C VAL A 32 5.53 1.23 4.10
N ILE A 33 6.52 0.38 3.91
CA ILE A 33 6.32 -1.07 3.80
C ILE A 33 7.00 -1.77 4.98
N VAL A 34 6.25 -2.59 5.67
CA VAL A 34 6.76 -3.42 6.76
C VAL A 34 6.96 -4.84 6.25
N ASP A 35 8.20 -5.21 6.05
CA ASP A 35 8.60 -6.57 5.67
C ASP A 35 8.61 -7.47 6.90
N ASN A 36 7.66 -8.40 6.99
CA ASN A 36 7.54 -9.37 8.08
C ASN A 36 8.37 -10.64 7.82
N GLY A 37 9.59 -10.48 7.33
CA GLY A 37 10.54 -11.55 7.06
C GLY A 37 10.19 -12.33 5.79
N CYS A 38 10.10 -11.65 4.65
CA CYS A 38 9.94 -12.26 3.34
C CYS A 38 11.15 -13.13 2.97
N THR A 39 10.90 -14.22 2.25
CA THR A 39 11.91 -15.19 1.80
C THR A 39 11.75 -15.61 0.33
N ASP A 40 10.81 -14.99 -0.39
CA ASP A 40 10.39 -15.34 -1.75
C ASP A 40 10.91 -14.38 -2.83
N GLY A 41 11.71 -13.37 -2.47
CA GLY A 41 12.16 -12.33 -3.38
C GLY A 41 11.39 -11.01 -3.31
N SER A 42 10.34 -10.91 -2.49
CA SER A 42 9.57 -9.67 -2.32
C SER A 42 10.45 -8.48 -1.92
N ARG A 43 11.41 -8.71 -1.03
CA ARG A 43 12.34 -7.67 -0.55
C ARG A 43 13.22 -7.14 -1.67
N GLU A 44 13.80 -8.02 -2.45
CA GLU A 44 14.67 -7.69 -3.58
C GLU A 44 13.93 -6.90 -4.67
N ILE A 45 12.64 -7.21 -4.89
CA ILE A 45 11.77 -6.45 -5.79
C ILE A 45 11.61 -5.01 -5.28
N LEU A 46 11.32 -4.84 -3.98
CA LEU A 46 11.18 -3.51 -3.40
C LEU A 46 12.47 -2.68 -3.46
N GLU A 47 13.61 -3.30 -3.22
CA GLU A 47 14.92 -2.63 -3.29
C GLU A 47 15.21 -2.14 -4.72
N LYS A 48 14.87 -2.91 -5.76
CA LYS A 48 14.94 -2.46 -7.16
C LYS A 48 14.02 -1.29 -7.45
N LEU A 49 12.81 -1.31 -6.92
CA LEU A 49 11.87 -0.20 -7.09
C LEU A 49 12.38 1.09 -6.43
N ILE A 50 13.06 0.99 -5.29
CA ILE A 50 13.74 2.13 -4.65
C ILE A 50 14.88 2.65 -5.56
N GLU A 51 15.67 1.77 -6.17
CA GLU A 51 16.72 2.13 -7.13
C GLU A 51 16.15 2.80 -8.39
N GLU A 52 14.94 2.42 -8.80
CA GLU A 52 14.19 3.08 -9.88
C GLU A 52 13.67 4.49 -9.50
N GLY A 53 13.76 4.87 -8.22
CA GLY A 53 13.38 6.20 -7.73
C GLY A 53 12.00 6.27 -7.07
N PHE A 54 11.35 5.15 -6.80
CA PHE A 54 10.10 5.14 -6.03
C PHE A 54 10.36 5.52 -4.57
N ASN A 55 9.51 6.37 -4.01
CA ASN A 55 9.63 6.84 -2.63
C ASN A 55 9.07 5.81 -1.64
N ILE A 56 9.86 4.79 -1.36
CA ILE A 56 9.52 3.66 -0.48
C ILE A 56 10.45 3.65 0.71
N GLU A 57 9.90 3.51 1.90
CA GLU A 57 10.65 3.22 3.12
C GLU A 57 10.29 1.83 3.61
N ILE A 58 11.28 0.98 3.86
CA ILE A 58 11.07 -0.39 4.29
C ILE A 58 11.56 -0.58 5.72
N PHE A 59 10.68 -1.12 6.57
CA PHE A 59 11.02 -1.60 7.90
C PHE A 59 10.97 -3.13 7.92
N THR A 60 11.85 -3.75 8.69
CA THR A 60 11.88 -5.20 8.86
C THR A 60 11.39 -5.58 10.24
N GLU A 61 10.40 -6.47 10.30
CA GLU A 61 9.86 -7.05 11.53
C GLU A 61 9.85 -8.57 11.40
N ALA A 62 10.95 -9.19 11.81
CA ALA A 62 11.07 -10.66 11.78
C ALA A 62 10.44 -11.29 13.04
N ASN A 63 9.16 -11.08 13.29
CA ASN A 63 8.48 -11.66 14.43
C ASN A 63 7.70 -12.91 14.04
N VAL A 64 7.89 -13.99 14.80
CA VAL A 64 7.20 -15.28 14.61
C VAL A 64 5.68 -15.17 14.88
N PHE A 65 5.26 -14.17 15.66
CA PHE A 65 3.86 -13.87 15.95
C PHE A 65 3.44 -12.64 15.14
N TYR A 66 2.72 -12.91 14.07
CA TYR A 66 2.13 -11.86 13.24
C TYR A 66 0.89 -11.30 13.91
N GLU A 67 1.06 -10.23 14.67
CA GLU A 67 -0.03 -9.41 15.16
C GLU A 67 -0.14 -8.16 14.29
N GLN A 68 -0.81 -8.27 13.15
CA GLN A 68 -0.96 -7.20 12.15
C GLN A 68 -1.40 -5.89 12.80
N MET A 69 -2.46 -5.90 13.57
CA MET A 69 -3.01 -4.72 14.23
C MET A 69 -2.01 -4.07 15.20
N PHE A 70 -1.16 -4.85 15.88
CA PHE A 70 -0.14 -4.30 16.77
C PHE A 70 0.96 -3.60 15.97
N LEU A 71 1.41 -4.21 14.90
CA LEU A 71 2.44 -3.64 14.01
C LEU A 71 1.92 -2.40 13.28
N GLU A 72 0.70 -2.44 12.77
CA GLU A 72 0.06 -1.26 12.17
C GLU A 72 0.05 -0.08 13.14
N ASN A 73 -0.45 -0.28 14.35
CA ASN A 73 -0.50 0.77 15.37
C ASN A 73 0.91 1.30 15.73
N LYS A 74 1.92 0.42 15.79
CA LYS A 74 3.32 0.80 16.02
C LYS A 74 3.81 1.75 14.93
N TYR A 75 3.59 1.37 13.66
CA TYR A 75 4.08 2.16 12.52
C TYR A 75 3.25 3.41 12.24
N ILE A 76 1.93 3.38 12.47
CA ILE A 76 1.08 4.58 12.45
C ILE A 76 1.62 5.63 13.42
N ARG A 77 1.94 5.24 14.66
CA ARG A 77 2.52 6.16 15.65
C ARG A 77 3.89 6.68 15.24
N LYS A 78 4.73 5.81 14.66
CA LYS A 78 6.06 6.19 14.17
C LYS A 78 5.96 7.21 13.04
N ILE A 79 5.17 6.93 12.01
CA ILE A 79 4.95 7.83 10.88
C ILE A 79 4.40 9.17 11.37
N ASN A 80 3.41 9.14 12.25
CA ASN A 80 2.80 10.36 12.80
C ASN A 80 3.78 11.22 13.63
N ALA A 81 4.84 10.62 14.16
CA ALA A 81 5.86 11.33 14.92
C ALA A 81 7.00 11.87 14.06
N THR A 82 7.22 11.34 12.87
CA THR A 82 8.42 11.61 12.05
C THR A 82 8.12 12.23 10.70
N GLU A 83 6.89 12.15 10.21
CA GLU A 83 6.50 12.57 8.86
C GLU A 83 5.45 13.68 8.88
N GLU A 84 5.52 14.57 7.91
CA GLU A 84 4.45 15.52 7.60
C GLU A 84 3.61 15.00 6.44
N PHE A 85 2.34 14.76 6.69
CA PHE A 85 1.39 14.24 5.68
C PHE A 85 -0.02 14.79 5.91
N ASP A 86 -0.84 14.68 4.85
CA ASP A 86 -2.27 15.01 4.92
C ASP A 86 -3.12 13.78 5.19
N TYR A 87 -2.71 12.63 4.66
CA TYR A 87 -3.41 11.35 4.82
C TYR A 87 -2.44 10.21 5.08
N LEU A 88 -2.82 9.34 6.00
CA LEU A 88 -2.17 8.05 6.23
C LEU A 88 -3.21 6.95 5.98
N VAL A 89 -2.92 6.06 5.03
CA VAL A 89 -3.83 5.02 4.58
C VAL A 89 -3.17 3.66 4.78
N PRO A 90 -3.58 2.88 5.79
CA PRO A 90 -3.27 1.45 5.82
C PRO A 90 -3.95 0.76 4.64
N VAL A 91 -3.23 -0.07 3.90
CA VAL A 91 -3.73 -0.79 2.73
C VAL A 91 -2.97 -2.09 2.59
N ASP A 92 -3.69 -3.19 2.36
CA ASP A 92 -3.07 -4.49 2.13
C ASP A 92 -2.49 -4.58 0.71
N VAL A 93 -1.50 -5.45 0.50
CA VAL A 93 -0.77 -5.55 -0.77
C VAL A 93 -1.65 -6.01 -1.94
N ASP A 94 -2.75 -6.67 -1.67
CA ASP A 94 -3.76 -7.12 -2.63
C ASP A 94 -4.95 -6.16 -2.76
N GLU A 95 -4.88 -5.00 -2.10
CA GLU A 95 -5.90 -3.96 -2.17
C GLU A 95 -5.47 -2.80 -3.08
N PHE A 96 -6.34 -2.45 -4.00
CA PHE A 96 -6.11 -1.37 -4.95
C PHE A 96 -7.17 -0.29 -4.78
N LEU A 97 -6.77 0.88 -4.29
CA LEU A 97 -7.68 2.02 -4.21
C LEU A 97 -8.00 2.52 -5.61
N TYR A 98 -9.27 2.55 -5.96
CA TYR A 98 -9.74 2.99 -7.27
C TYR A 98 -10.73 4.16 -7.15
N PRO A 99 -10.41 5.34 -7.70
CA PRO A 99 -11.35 6.44 -7.76
C PRO A 99 -12.40 6.17 -8.83
N GLN A 100 -13.70 6.26 -8.49
CA GLN A 100 -14.82 5.91 -9.38
C GLN A 100 -14.74 6.50 -10.79
N ASN A 101 -14.10 7.66 -10.96
CA ASN A 101 -13.98 8.35 -12.23
C ASN A 101 -12.54 8.36 -12.78
N GLY A 102 -11.67 7.48 -12.29
CA GLY A 102 -10.25 7.47 -12.66
C GLY A 102 -9.49 8.73 -12.25
N ASN A 103 -10.10 9.61 -11.46
CA ASN A 103 -9.53 10.88 -11.07
C ASN A 103 -9.01 10.89 -9.64
N TRP A 104 -7.70 10.82 -9.49
CA TRP A 104 -7.01 10.82 -8.20
C TRP A 104 -7.16 12.12 -7.40
N SER A 105 -7.60 13.22 -8.02
CA SER A 105 -7.86 14.48 -7.31
C SER A 105 -8.99 14.40 -6.28
N ILE A 106 -9.75 13.31 -6.26
CA ILE A 106 -10.75 13.05 -5.21
C ILE A 106 -10.12 13.07 -3.81
N PHE A 107 -8.87 12.62 -3.69
CA PHE A 107 -8.15 12.65 -2.42
C PHE A 107 -7.80 14.08 -1.96
N GLU A 108 -7.76 15.06 -2.87
CA GLU A 108 -7.54 16.46 -2.48
C GLU A 108 -8.75 17.08 -1.79
N GLY A 109 -9.95 16.55 -2.08
CA GLY A 109 -11.23 17.01 -1.52
C GLY A 109 -11.65 16.28 -0.23
N LEU A 110 -10.94 15.27 0.21
CA LEU A 110 -11.30 14.55 1.44
C LEU A 110 -11.23 15.48 2.66
N PRO A 111 -12.21 15.39 3.58
CA PRO A 111 -12.23 16.19 4.78
C PRO A 111 -11.05 15.84 5.70
N GLN A 112 -10.42 16.85 6.27
CA GLN A 112 -9.38 16.66 7.30
C GLN A 112 -10.03 16.37 8.67
N ASN A 113 -9.34 15.63 9.51
CA ASN A 113 -9.79 15.25 10.86
C ASN A 113 -11.09 14.43 10.90
N GLN A 114 -11.38 13.68 9.84
CA GLN A 114 -12.50 12.78 9.76
C GLN A 114 -12.04 11.41 9.21
N ILE A 115 -12.74 10.38 9.62
CA ILE A 115 -12.58 9.05 9.03
C ILE A 115 -13.39 9.03 7.75
N SER A 116 -12.73 8.73 6.63
CA SER A 116 -13.39 8.48 5.35
C SER A 116 -13.70 6.99 5.21
N ILE A 117 -14.90 6.69 4.73
CA ILE A 117 -15.29 5.31 4.43
C ILE A 117 -14.99 5.05 2.95
N ILE A 118 -14.29 3.96 2.68
CA ILE A 118 -13.99 3.47 1.34
C ILE A 118 -14.87 2.25 1.10
N GLU A 119 -15.62 2.24 -0.01
CA GLU A 119 -16.39 1.07 -0.41
C GLU A 119 -15.44 -0.04 -0.87
N TRP A 120 -15.65 -1.23 -0.34
CA TRP A 120 -14.90 -2.41 -0.71
C TRP A 120 -15.58 -3.15 -1.85
N LYS A 121 -14.82 -3.50 -2.90
CA LYS A 121 -15.27 -4.38 -3.97
C LYS A 121 -14.35 -5.59 -4.04
N THR A 122 -14.93 -6.77 -3.84
CA THR A 122 -14.21 -8.03 -4.00
C THR A 122 -14.40 -8.55 -5.41
N TYR A 123 -13.30 -8.86 -6.09
CA TYR A 123 -13.31 -9.52 -7.39
C TYR A 123 -12.96 -10.99 -7.20
N CYS A 124 -13.84 -11.87 -7.66
CA CYS A 124 -13.55 -13.31 -7.72
C CYS A 124 -13.16 -13.67 -9.15
N LEU A 125 -12.15 -14.52 -9.30
CA LEU A 125 -11.80 -15.08 -10.59
C LEU A 125 -12.92 -16.00 -11.04
N ASP A 126 -13.46 -15.76 -12.23
CA ASP A 126 -14.34 -16.71 -12.91
C ASP A 126 -13.43 -17.72 -13.62
N GLU A 127 -13.55 -19.00 -13.28
CA GLU A 127 -12.73 -20.07 -13.82
C GLU A 127 -12.79 -20.16 -15.37
N GLU A 128 -13.81 -19.57 -15.99
CA GLU A 128 -14.00 -19.57 -17.45
C GLU A 128 -13.38 -18.34 -18.15
N LYS A 129 -12.93 -17.33 -17.43
CA LYS A 129 -12.34 -16.12 -18.01
C LYS A 129 -10.88 -16.00 -17.62
N SER A 130 -9.99 -16.17 -18.59
CA SER A 130 -8.60 -15.78 -18.41
C SER A 130 -8.53 -14.30 -18.00
N ILE A 131 -7.66 -13.99 -17.04
CA ILE A 131 -7.37 -12.63 -16.61
C ILE A 131 -6.76 -11.88 -17.79
N GLN A 132 -7.57 -11.35 -18.67
CA GLN A 132 -7.17 -10.33 -19.62
C GLN A 132 -7.80 -9.04 -19.15
N ASN A 133 -6.94 -8.18 -18.58
CA ASN A 133 -7.23 -6.79 -18.19
C ASN A 133 -8.13 -6.58 -16.98
N ILE A 134 -7.51 -6.63 -15.78
CA ILE A 134 -8.14 -6.13 -14.53
C ILE A 134 -8.27 -4.59 -14.55
N PHE A 135 -7.58 -3.90 -15.46
CA PHE A 135 -7.44 -2.43 -15.48
C PHE A 135 -7.98 -1.75 -16.75
N GLU A 136 -8.83 -2.42 -17.53
CA GLU A 136 -9.62 -1.77 -18.60
C GLU A 136 -10.93 -1.19 -18.12
#